data_1be8b46dceaaf4361906ae951964e572
#
_entry.id   1be8b46dceaaf4361906ae951964e572
#
_cell.length_a   1.000
_cell.length_b   1.000
_cell.length_c   1.000
_cell.angle_alpha   90.00
_cell.angle_beta   90.00
_cell.angle_gamma   90.00
#
_symmetry.space_group_name_H-M   'P 1'
#
loop_
_entity.id
_entity.type
_entity.pdbx_description
1 polymer ?
#
loop_
_entity_poly.entity_id
_entity_poly.type
_entity_poly.pdbx_seq_one_letter_code
_entity_poly.pdbx_strand_id
1 'polypeptide(L)'
;MIDGEVIKMNYLNKEENKIKGKNKKLVIACSSKFQDEIQKWKKHFESLGYEVINYPKKINQEDTEEYRKVYINFFKSLDETDNLFILNEEKNGIKGYIGAETFAELSYAMVQKVIHNKDKKIWILNNPSEEVKSYREIMNFIDLGWIELYK
;
A
#
# COMPACT_ATOMS: atom_id res chain seq x y z
N MET A 1 -9.32 37.65 -15.64
CA MET A 1 -8.05 37.67 -14.87
C MET A 1 -8.06 36.68 -13.74
N ILE A 2 -9.13 36.56 -12.97
CA ILE A 2 -9.26 35.58 -11.88
C ILE A 2 -9.21 34.14 -12.39
N ASP A 3 -9.80 33.86 -13.54
CA ASP A 3 -9.86 32.50 -14.11
C ASP A 3 -8.49 31.99 -14.59
N GLY A 4 -7.63 32.87 -15.10
CA GLY A 4 -6.29 32.52 -15.53
C GLY A 4 -5.35 32.16 -14.40
N GLU A 5 -5.46 32.83 -13.24
CA GLU A 5 -4.68 32.50 -12.06
C GLU A 5 -5.11 31.18 -11.42
N VAL A 6 -6.41 30.92 -11.37
CA VAL A 6 -6.95 29.65 -10.86
C VAL A 6 -6.52 28.47 -11.75
N ILE A 7 -6.57 28.62 -13.08
CA ILE A 7 -6.12 27.60 -14.01
C ILE A 7 -4.61 27.34 -13.86
N LYS A 8 -3.80 28.40 -13.71
CA LYS A 8 -2.35 28.29 -13.52
C LYS A 8 -2.02 27.60 -12.18
N MET A 9 -2.72 27.94 -11.10
CA MET A 9 -2.55 27.28 -9.80
C MET A 9 -2.94 25.81 -9.85
N ASN A 10 -4.05 25.48 -10.51
CA ASN A 10 -4.48 24.10 -10.68
C ASN A 10 -3.47 23.29 -11.50
N TYR A 11 -2.88 23.89 -12.53
CA TYR A 11 -1.83 23.26 -13.33
C TYR A 11 -0.57 23.01 -12.52
N LEU A 12 -0.11 24.02 -11.76
CA LEU A 12 1.06 23.91 -10.90
C LEU A 12 0.85 22.84 -9.81
N ASN A 13 -0.34 22.79 -9.22
CA ASN A 13 -0.66 21.77 -8.22
C ASN A 13 -0.64 20.35 -8.82
N LYS A 14 -1.10 20.18 -10.06
CA LYS A 14 -1.01 18.90 -10.77
C LYS A 14 0.45 18.50 -11.05
N GLU A 15 1.27 19.44 -11.46
CA GLU A 15 2.70 19.20 -11.71
C GLU A 15 3.44 18.86 -10.40
N GLU A 16 3.20 19.61 -9.33
CA GLU A 16 3.78 19.32 -8.01
C GLU A 16 3.36 17.94 -7.50
N ASN A 17 2.08 17.55 -7.67
CA ASN A 17 1.58 16.25 -7.27
C ASN A 17 2.22 15.13 -8.08
N LYS A 18 2.44 15.31 -9.38
CA LYS A 18 3.16 14.34 -10.22
C LYS A 18 4.62 14.19 -9.82
N ILE A 19 5.26 15.26 -9.35
CA ILE A 19 6.64 15.22 -8.85
C ILE A 19 6.72 14.39 -7.56
N LYS A 20 5.65 14.34 -6.75
CA LYS A 20 5.60 13.65 -5.46
C LYS A 20 5.93 12.16 -5.58
N GLY A 21 5.37 11.45 -6.55
CA GLY A 21 5.64 10.04 -6.80
C GLY A 21 6.93 9.78 -7.59
N LYS A 22 7.25 10.66 -8.54
CA LYS A 22 8.48 10.70 -9.34
C LYS A 22 8.91 9.34 -9.91
N ASN A 23 7.97 8.61 -10.51
CA ASN A 23 8.14 7.25 -11.04
C ASN A 23 8.61 6.22 -9.97
N LYS A 24 8.44 6.53 -8.70
CA LYS A 24 8.70 5.55 -7.65
C LYS A 24 7.71 4.41 -7.72
N LYS A 25 8.20 3.22 -7.49
CA LYS A 25 7.38 2.01 -7.51
C LYS A 25 6.60 1.86 -6.22
N LEU A 26 5.36 1.42 -6.35
CA LEU A 26 4.44 1.23 -5.24
C LEU A 26 3.72 -0.11 -5.37
N VAL A 27 3.60 -0.84 -4.27
CA VAL A 27 2.80 -2.05 -4.15
C VAL A 27 1.66 -1.78 -3.18
N ILE A 28 0.45 -2.23 -3.53
CA ILE A 28 -0.70 -2.21 -2.64
C ILE A 28 -0.86 -3.61 -2.05
N ALA A 29 -0.92 -3.73 -0.73
CA ALA A 29 -1.16 -4.98 -0.03
C ALA A 29 -2.44 -4.90 0.77
N CYS A 30 -3.31 -5.90 0.63
CA CYS A 30 -4.60 -5.97 1.31
C CYS A 30 -5.29 -7.30 1.05
N SER A 31 -6.48 -7.49 1.61
CA SER A 31 -7.35 -8.60 1.23
C SER A 31 -7.72 -8.54 -0.25
N SER A 32 -7.69 -9.67 -0.95
CA SER A 32 -8.11 -9.77 -2.34
C SER A 32 -9.59 -9.42 -2.57
N LYS A 33 -10.36 -9.33 -1.51
CA LYS A 33 -11.78 -8.92 -1.57
C LYS A 33 -11.97 -7.43 -1.82
N PHE A 34 -10.93 -6.60 -1.65
CA PHE A 34 -10.99 -5.15 -1.84
C PHE A 34 -10.73 -4.71 -3.28
N GLN A 35 -11.24 -5.42 -4.28
CA GLN A 35 -10.93 -5.15 -5.69
C GLN A 35 -11.32 -3.74 -6.15
N ASP A 36 -12.48 -3.25 -5.73
CA ASP A 36 -12.93 -1.90 -6.10
C ASP A 36 -12.07 -0.83 -5.43
N GLU A 37 -11.77 -1.00 -4.17
CA GLU A 37 -10.91 -0.10 -3.39
C GLU A 37 -9.48 -0.09 -3.95
N ILE A 38 -8.97 -1.25 -4.35
CA ILE A 38 -7.65 -1.37 -5.01
C ILE A 38 -7.61 -0.49 -6.25
N GLN A 39 -8.60 -0.56 -7.14
CA GLN A 39 -8.60 0.22 -8.36
C GLN A 39 -8.70 1.73 -8.09
N LYS A 40 -9.48 2.12 -7.09
CA LYS A 40 -9.57 3.52 -6.65
C LYS A 40 -8.21 4.05 -6.18
N TRP A 41 -7.53 3.31 -5.31
CA TRP A 41 -6.24 3.73 -4.77
C TRP A 41 -5.12 3.65 -5.80
N LYS A 42 -5.18 2.67 -6.70
CA LYS A 42 -4.25 2.59 -7.84
C LYS A 42 -4.31 3.87 -8.67
N LYS A 43 -5.50 4.31 -9.03
CA LYS A 43 -5.69 5.57 -9.78
C LYS A 43 -5.18 6.78 -8.99
N HIS A 44 -5.44 6.81 -7.69
CA HIS A 44 -4.96 7.88 -6.83
C HIS A 44 -3.44 7.98 -6.87
N PHE A 45 -2.74 6.87 -6.64
CA PHE A 45 -1.27 6.88 -6.64
C PHE A 45 -0.68 7.16 -8.02
N GLU A 46 -1.27 6.62 -9.07
CA GLU A 46 -0.83 6.92 -10.44
C GLU A 46 -0.98 8.42 -10.76
N SER A 47 -2.05 9.06 -10.27
CA SER A 47 -2.25 10.51 -10.44
C SER A 47 -1.17 11.33 -9.73
N LEU A 48 -0.53 10.78 -8.71
CA LEU A 48 0.57 11.41 -7.99
C LEU A 48 1.95 11.07 -8.58
N GLY A 49 2.01 10.31 -9.67
CA GLY A 49 3.24 9.95 -10.36
C GLY A 49 3.87 8.64 -9.93
N TYR A 50 3.24 7.87 -9.04
CA TYR A 50 3.73 6.54 -8.68
C TYR A 50 3.45 5.52 -9.78
N GLU A 51 4.33 4.53 -9.89
CA GLU A 51 4.10 3.35 -10.72
C GLU A 51 3.63 2.21 -9.80
N VAL A 52 2.35 1.85 -9.90
CA VAL A 52 1.78 0.74 -9.12
C VAL A 52 2.15 -0.57 -9.82
N ILE A 53 3.12 -1.29 -9.26
CA ILE A 53 3.70 -2.47 -9.92
C ILE A 53 3.01 -3.77 -9.53
N ASN A 54 2.30 -3.82 -8.42
CA ASN A 54 1.54 -5.00 -8.03
C ASN A 54 0.45 -4.68 -7.01
N TYR A 55 -0.54 -5.55 -6.97
CA TYR A 55 -1.65 -5.53 -6.01
C TYR A 55 -2.32 -6.91 -6.00
N PRO A 56 -3.11 -7.26 -4.94
CA PRO A 56 -3.76 -8.57 -4.88
C PRO A 56 -4.78 -8.76 -6.00
N LYS A 57 -4.81 -9.97 -6.55
CA LYS A 57 -5.77 -10.40 -7.56
C LYS A 57 -6.57 -11.57 -7.01
N LYS A 58 -7.79 -11.73 -7.49
CA LYS A 58 -8.59 -12.91 -7.15
C LYS A 58 -7.98 -14.12 -7.84
N ILE A 59 -7.69 -15.14 -7.04
CA ILE A 59 -7.18 -16.42 -7.54
C ILE A 59 -7.96 -17.56 -6.87
N ASN A 60 -7.90 -18.74 -7.47
CA ASN A 60 -8.36 -19.96 -6.82
C ASN A 60 -7.25 -20.43 -5.86
N GLN A 61 -7.43 -20.18 -4.55
CA GLN A 61 -6.44 -20.54 -3.54
C GLN A 61 -6.26 -22.06 -3.37
N GLU A 62 -7.21 -22.86 -3.85
CA GLU A 62 -7.11 -24.32 -3.84
C GLU A 62 -6.22 -24.85 -4.99
N ASP A 63 -5.99 -24.04 -6.02
CA ASP A 63 -4.99 -24.33 -7.04
C ASP A 63 -3.60 -23.95 -6.50
N THR A 64 -2.90 -24.93 -5.97
CA THR A 64 -1.58 -24.73 -5.34
C THR A 64 -0.53 -24.17 -6.29
N GLU A 65 -0.59 -24.51 -7.58
CA GLU A 65 0.37 -23.97 -8.56
C GLU A 65 0.10 -22.49 -8.85
N GLU A 66 -1.15 -22.11 -8.98
CA GLU A 66 -1.52 -20.69 -9.13
C GLU A 66 -1.14 -19.90 -7.88
N TYR A 67 -1.47 -20.43 -6.70
CA TYR A 67 -1.10 -19.81 -5.43
C TYR A 67 0.41 -19.60 -5.32
N ARG A 68 1.20 -20.62 -5.65
CA ARG A 68 2.67 -20.56 -5.61
C ARG A 68 3.22 -19.45 -6.49
N LYS A 69 2.74 -19.37 -7.73
CA LYS A 69 3.19 -18.35 -8.69
C LYS A 69 2.86 -16.94 -8.23
N VAL A 70 1.63 -16.76 -7.76
CA VAL A 70 1.15 -15.44 -7.29
C VAL A 70 1.90 -15.00 -6.03
N TYR A 71 2.11 -15.92 -5.08
CA TYR A 71 2.86 -15.65 -3.85
C TYR A 71 4.29 -15.22 -4.16
N ILE A 72 5.00 -15.99 -4.97
CA ILE A 72 6.39 -15.69 -5.34
C ILE A 72 6.47 -14.35 -6.08
N ASN A 73 5.59 -14.12 -7.04
CA ASN A 73 5.55 -12.87 -7.79
C ASN A 73 5.29 -11.68 -6.88
N PHE A 74 4.37 -11.81 -5.94
CA PHE A 74 4.05 -10.71 -5.02
C PHE A 74 5.24 -10.34 -4.14
N PHE A 75 5.90 -11.34 -3.54
CA PHE A 75 7.08 -11.09 -2.70
C PHE A 75 8.27 -10.55 -3.51
N LYS A 76 8.44 -10.98 -4.76
CA LYS A 76 9.44 -10.37 -5.66
C LYS A 76 9.14 -8.89 -5.91
N SER A 77 7.87 -8.52 -6.05
CA SER A 77 7.50 -7.12 -6.22
C SER A 77 7.79 -6.30 -4.97
N LEU A 78 7.72 -6.91 -3.78
CA LEU A 78 8.15 -6.25 -2.54
C LEU A 78 9.65 -5.97 -2.51
N ASP A 79 10.47 -6.80 -3.13
CA ASP A 79 11.90 -6.55 -3.28
C ASP A 79 12.16 -5.32 -4.16
N GLU A 80 11.36 -5.14 -5.19
CA GLU A 80 11.56 -4.09 -6.20
C GLU A 80 10.94 -2.74 -5.81
N THR A 81 9.95 -2.75 -4.92
CA THR A 81 9.16 -1.54 -4.65
C THR A 81 9.87 -0.56 -3.73
N ASP A 82 9.65 0.73 -3.97
CA ASP A 82 10.09 1.80 -3.08
C ASP A 82 9.09 2.05 -1.95
N ASN A 83 7.82 1.78 -2.20
CA ASN A 83 6.73 2.08 -1.28
C ASN A 83 5.77 0.91 -1.16
N LEU A 84 5.29 0.66 0.06
CA LEU A 84 4.24 -0.30 0.33
C LEU A 84 3.06 0.43 0.97
N PHE A 85 1.88 0.26 0.38
CA PHE A 85 0.64 0.81 0.90
C PHE A 85 -0.25 -0.31 1.39
N ILE A 86 -0.53 -0.31 2.69
CA ILE A 86 -1.46 -1.26 3.32
C ILE A 86 -2.86 -0.68 3.23
N LEU A 87 -3.69 -1.26 2.37
CA LEU A 87 -5.08 -0.86 2.14
C LEU A 87 -5.97 -1.63 3.11
N ASN A 88 -6.08 -1.16 4.33
CA ASN A 88 -6.82 -1.83 5.38
C ASN A 88 -8.20 -1.20 5.60
N GLU A 89 -9.09 -1.49 4.69
CA GLU A 89 -10.51 -1.13 4.81
C GLU A 89 -11.25 -2.08 5.77
N GLU A 90 -12.51 -1.77 6.06
CA GLU A 90 -13.34 -2.63 6.88
C GLU A 90 -13.70 -3.93 6.14
N LYS A 91 -13.58 -5.05 6.83
CA LYS A 91 -13.96 -6.36 6.31
C LYS A 91 -14.66 -7.17 7.40
N ASN A 92 -15.85 -7.68 7.10
CA ASN A 92 -16.64 -8.48 8.05
C ASN A 92 -16.87 -7.77 9.39
N GLY A 93 -17.08 -6.46 9.37
CA GLY A 93 -17.28 -5.65 10.57
C GLY A 93 -16.02 -5.28 11.31
N ILE A 94 -14.84 -5.70 10.87
CA ILE A 94 -13.55 -5.39 11.50
C ILE A 94 -12.93 -4.19 10.79
N LYS A 95 -12.87 -3.07 11.48
CA LYS A 95 -12.28 -1.84 10.94
C LYS A 95 -10.76 -1.94 10.88
N GLY A 96 -10.19 -1.44 9.79
CA GLY A 96 -8.75 -1.52 9.58
C GLY A 96 -8.25 -2.95 9.46
N TYR A 97 -9.01 -3.80 8.78
CA TYR A 97 -8.73 -5.24 8.67
C TYR A 97 -7.40 -5.53 8.00
N ILE A 98 -6.60 -6.35 8.67
CA ILE A 98 -5.35 -6.89 8.14
C ILE A 98 -5.36 -8.39 8.41
N GLY A 99 -5.36 -9.19 7.34
CA GLY A 99 -5.28 -10.64 7.45
C GLY A 99 -3.84 -11.13 7.59
N ALA A 100 -3.69 -12.44 7.76
CA ALA A 100 -2.39 -13.07 7.99
C ALA A 100 -1.43 -12.86 6.81
N GLU A 101 -1.91 -12.98 5.58
CA GLU A 101 -1.08 -12.83 4.39
C GLU A 101 -0.59 -11.39 4.23
N THR A 102 -1.47 -10.42 4.41
CA THR A 102 -1.09 -9.00 4.36
C THR A 102 -0.10 -8.65 5.47
N PHE A 103 -0.27 -9.21 6.65
CA PHE A 103 0.70 -9.02 7.74
C PHE A 103 2.06 -9.64 7.42
N ALA A 104 2.10 -10.80 6.78
CA ALA A 104 3.35 -11.43 6.33
C ALA A 104 4.08 -10.54 5.31
N GLU A 105 3.35 -9.95 4.38
CA GLU A 105 3.89 -9.04 3.37
C GLU A 105 4.43 -7.76 4.02
N LEU A 106 3.69 -7.19 4.96
CA LEU A 106 4.13 -6.06 5.76
C LEU A 106 5.42 -6.39 6.52
N SER A 107 5.46 -7.54 7.19
CA SER A 107 6.63 -7.97 7.97
C SER A 107 7.87 -8.13 7.09
N TYR A 108 7.70 -8.67 5.89
CA TYR A 108 8.79 -8.79 4.93
C TYR A 108 9.36 -7.42 4.55
N ALA A 109 8.51 -6.46 4.22
CA ALA A 109 8.94 -5.09 3.91
C ALA A 109 9.59 -4.42 5.12
N MET A 110 9.11 -4.70 6.34
CA MET A 110 9.71 -4.21 7.58
C MET A 110 11.12 -4.71 7.77
N VAL A 111 11.37 -5.99 7.51
CA VAL A 111 12.72 -6.58 7.59
C VAL A 111 13.67 -5.88 6.61
N GLN A 112 13.22 -5.67 5.39
CA GLN A 112 14.02 -4.95 4.39
C GLN A 112 14.37 -3.54 4.85
N LYS A 113 13.42 -2.82 5.40
CA LYS A 113 13.61 -1.45 5.87
C LYS A 113 14.48 -1.37 7.11
N VAL A 114 14.17 -2.15 8.13
CA VAL A 114 14.76 -2.01 9.47
C VAL A 114 16.05 -2.79 9.61
N ILE A 115 16.15 -3.98 9.02
CA ILE A 115 17.32 -4.86 9.14
C ILE A 115 18.31 -4.60 8.01
N HIS A 116 17.81 -4.52 6.78
CA HIS A 116 18.67 -4.37 5.60
C HIS A 116 18.85 -2.92 5.15
N ASN A 117 18.30 -1.96 5.90
CA ASN A 117 18.45 -0.52 5.68
C ASN A 117 18.05 -0.07 4.27
N LYS A 118 17.08 -0.74 3.67
CA LYS A 118 16.53 -0.33 2.38
C LYS A 118 15.66 0.91 2.55
N ASP A 119 15.77 1.84 1.61
CA ASP A 119 14.97 3.07 1.60
C ASP A 119 13.55 2.74 1.11
N LYS A 120 12.70 2.33 2.04
CA LYS A 120 11.30 2.03 1.78
C LYS A 120 10.41 2.88 2.68
N LYS A 121 9.32 3.39 2.10
CA LYS A 121 8.23 3.97 2.87
C LYS A 121 7.09 2.98 2.95
N ILE A 122 6.55 2.81 4.13
CA ILE A 122 5.42 1.92 4.37
C ILE A 122 4.29 2.74 4.97
N TRP A 123 3.16 2.76 4.29
CA TRP A 123 1.96 3.47 4.73
C TRP A 123 0.84 2.50 5.06
N ILE A 124 0.05 2.86 6.04
CA ILE A 124 -1.19 2.20 6.39
C ILE A 124 -2.34 3.20 6.30
N LEU A 125 -3.46 2.79 5.73
CA LEU A 125 -4.58 3.70 5.50
C LEU A 125 -5.30 4.07 6.79
N ASN A 126 -5.57 3.09 7.65
CA ASN A 126 -6.33 3.28 8.88
C ASN A 126 -5.60 2.65 10.08
N ASN A 127 -5.81 3.21 11.26
CA ASN A 127 -5.46 2.48 12.47
C ASN A 127 -6.30 1.20 12.54
N PRO A 128 -5.67 0.03 12.82
CA PRO A 128 -6.44 -1.20 12.94
C PRO A 128 -7.29 -1.19 14.21
N SER A 129 -8.44 -1.84 14.16
CA SER A 129 -9.22 -2.14 15.35
C SER A 129 -8.49 -3.16 16.24
N GLU A 130 -8.75 -3.14 17.54
CA GLU A 130 -8.19 -4.12 18.47
C GLU A 130 -8.58 -5.56 18.14
N GLU A 131 -9.62 -5.77 17.33
CA GLU A 131 -10.04 -7.09 16.86
C GLU A 131 -9.09 -7.67 15.79
N VAL A 132 -8.25 -6.85 15.17
CA VAL A 132 -7.22 -7.32 14.25
C VAL A 132 -6.17 -8.09 15.04
N LYS A 133 -5.90 -9.34 14.65
CA LYS A 133 -5.00 -10.22 15.41
C LYS A 133 -3.59 -9.66 15.58
N SER A 134 -3.10 -8.93 14.57
CA SER A 134 -1.78 -8.30 14.61
C SER A 134 -1.81 -6.86 15.14
N TYR A 135 -2.90 -6.45 15.78
CA TYR A 135 -3.09 -5.08 16.26
C TYR A 135 -1.91 -4.56 17.08
N ARG A 136 -1.44 -5.33 18.04
CA ARG A 136 -0.34 -4.90 18.92
C ARG A 136 0.94 -4.62 18.14
N GLU A 137 1.30 -5.52 17.25
CA GLU A 137 2.49 -5.39 16.43
C GLU A 137 2.41 -4.17 15.52
N ILE A 138 1.26 -3.97 14.88
CA ILE A 138 1.05 -2.83 13.96
C ILE A 138 1.13 -1.51 14.71
N MET A 139 0.50 -1.43 15.89
CA MET A 139 0.57 -0.21 16.69
C MET A 139 2.00 0.09 17.15
N ASN A 140 2.77 -0.94 17.50
CA ASN A 140 4.18 -0.78 17.81
C ASN A 140 4.97 -0.25 16.60
N PHE A 141 4.70 -0.76 15.41
CA PHE A 141 5.35 -0.27 14.18
C PHE A 141 5.04 1.20 13.92
N ILE A 142 3.80 1.62 14.16
CA ILE A 142 3.38 3.03 14.03
C ILE A 142 4.11 3.89 15.08
N ASP A 143 4.12 3.46 16.33
CA ASP A 143 4.75 4.19 17.43
C ASP A 143 6.25 4.36 17.23
N LEU A 144 6.91 3.36 16.62
CA LEU A 144 8.34 3.41 16.30
C LEU A 144 8.63 4.24 15.04
N GLY A 145 7.60 4.69 14.32
CA GLY A 145 7.77 5.44 13.07
C GLY A 145 8.22 4.57 11.89
N TRP A 146 8.15 3.25 12.02
CA TRP A 146 8.52 2.33 10.94
C TRP A 146 7.48 2.27 9.84
N ILE A 147 6.21 2.45 10.22
CA ILE A 147 5.11 2.64 9.27
C ILE A 147 4.37 3.93 9.64
N GLU A 148 3.75 4.57 8.66
CA GLU A 148 3.07 5.84 8.85
C GLU A 148 1.63 5.75 8.37
N LEU A 149 0.72 6.46 9.06
CA LEU A 149 -0.63 6.63 8.56
C LEU A 149 -0.60 7.49 7.30
N TYR A 150 -1.25 7.01 6.26
CA TYR A 150 -1.37 7.76 5.01
C TYR A 150 -2.36 8.92 5.18
N LYS A 151 -1.92 10.07 4.80
CA LYS A 151 -2.73 11.31 4.91
C LYS A 151 -2.98 11.93 3.55
#